data_1216f5f8a9c05ce6dd369127260f5005
#
_entry.id   1216f5f8a9c05ce6dd369127260f5005
#
_cell.length_a   1.000
_cell.length_b   1.000
_cell.length_c   1.000
_cell.angle_alpha   90.00
_cell.angle_beta   90.00
_cell.angle_gamma   90.00
#
_symmetry.space_group_name_H-M   'P 1'
#
loop_
_entity.id
_entity.type
_entity.pdbx_description
1 polymer ?
#
loop_
_entity_poly.entity_id
_entity_poly.type
_entity_poly.pdbx_seq_one_letter_code
_entity_poly.pdbx_strand_id
1 'polypeptide(L)'
;MGKFLVALSVFLASYVPLSASSPSGPLHYQLASDPHLNGKGKDGECMDYALALSSRLAAHGIHGRLIFYRWHIRGTETDGSHVFVLYRLPDNSEWIVDNEIPHPRKVPTDASLMDLVFLLSNTKAAPVDVELQNGLNHLSFF
;
A
#
# COMPACT_ATOMS: atom_id res chain seq x y z
N MET A 1 -6.77 -25.14 -72.94
CA MET A 1 -6.81 -23.89 -72.18
C MET A 1 -7.44 -24.20 -70.82
N GLY A 2 -6.63 -24.55 -69.83
CA GLY A 2 -7.08 -24.88 -68.46
C GLY A 2 -6.94 -23.66 -67.54
N LYS A 3 -8.05 -23.22 -66.97
CA LYS A 3 -8.07 -22.16 -65.97
C LYS A 3 -7.84 -22.79 -64.59
N PHE A 4 -6.66 -22.53 -63.94
CA PHE A 4 -6.42 -22.86 -62.59
C PHE A 4 -7.03 -21.78 -61.66
N LEU A 5 -8.02 -22.20 -60.91
CA LEU A 5 -8.59 -21.39 -59.79
C LEU A 5 -7.75 -21.65 -58.57
N VAL A 6 -6.97 -20.64 -58.14
CA VAL A 6 -6.27 -20.67 -56.86
C VAL A 6 -7.24 -20.17 -55.78
N ALA A 7 -7.68 -21.08 -54.93
CA ALA A 7 -8.48 -20.73 -53.76
C ALA A 7 -7.56 -20.16 -52.65
N LEU A 8 -7.67 -18.87 -52.38
CA LEU A 8 -6.99 -18.19 -51.28
C LEU A 8 -7.76 -18.42 -50.00
N SER A 9 -7.32 -19.38 -49.19
CA SER A 9 -7.88 -19.61 -47.84
C SER A 9 -7.38 -18.55 -46.88
N VAL A 10 -8.23 -17.59 -46.54
CA VAL A 10 -7.96 -16.59 -45.50
C VAL A 10 -8.20 -17.26 -44.14
N PHE A 11 -7.13 -17.57 -43.44
CA PHE A 11 -7.19 -17.97 -42.04
C PHE A 11 -7.49 -16.72 -41.20
N LEU A 12 -8.73 -16.54 -40.79
CA LEU A 12 -9.14 -15.61 -39.75
C LEU A 12 -8.67 -16.21 -38.39
N ALA A 13 -7.49 -15.78 -37.93
CA ALA A 13 -7.07 -16.03 -36.58
C ALA A 13 -8.02 -15.27 -35.64
N SER A 14 -8.89 -16.00 -34.98
CA SER A 14 -9.76 -15.48 -33.93
C SER A 14 -8.87 -15.05 -32.76
N TYR A 15 -8.61 -13.75 -32.65
CA TYR A 15 -8.00 -13.16 -31.51
C TYR A 15 -9.02 -13.21 -30.37
N VAL A 16 -8.87 -14.20 -29.49
CA VAL A 16 -9.56 -14.22 -28.19
C VAL A 16 -8.80 -13.23 -27.29
N PRO A 17 -9.39 -12.08 -26.95
CA PRO A 17 -8.74 -11.23 -25.95
C PRO A 17 -8.68 -12.04 -24.66
N LEU A 18 -7.47 -12.30 -24.16
CA LEU A 18 -7.30 -12.70 -22.76
C LEU A 18 -7.92 -11.59 -21.93
N SER A 19 -9.11 -11.84 -21.41
CA SER A 19 -9.70 -11.00 -20.39
C SER A 19 -8.83 -11.16 -19.15
N ALA A 20 -7.80 -10.31 -19.04
CA ALA A 20 -7.16 -10.08 -17.77
C ALA A 20 -8.27 -9.59 -16.85
N SER A 21 -8.68 -10.43 -15.89
CA SER A 21 -9.60 -10.05 -14.85
C SER A 21 -8.98 -8.83 -14.16
N SER A 22 -9.55 -7.65 -14.43
CA SER A 22 -9.13 -6.43 -13.74
C SER A 22 -9.25 -6.68 -12.26
N PRO A 23 -8.18 -6.47 -11.47
CA PRO A 23 -8.26 -6.66 -10.03
C PRO A 23 -9.41 -5.80 -9.50
N SER A 24 -10.40 -6.45 -8.92
CA SER A 24 -11.63 -5.82 -8.44
C SER A 24 -11.32 -5.01 -7.19
N GLY A 25 -11.32 -3.69 -7.27
CA GLY A 25 -11.16 -2.80 -6.12
C GLY A 25 -10.54 -1.45 -6.48
N PRO A 26 -10.61 -0.46 -5.56
CA PRO A 26 -9.95 0.81 -5.74
C PRO A 26 -8.44 0.66 -5.98
N LEU A 27 -7.87 1.52 -6.81
CA LEU A 27 -6.44 1.46 -7.20
C LEU A 27 -5.50 1.37 -6.00
N HIS A 28 -5.71 2.17 -4.95
CA HIS A 28 -4.83 2.17 -3.79
C HIS A 28 -4.83 0.85 -3.00
N TYR A 29 -5.93 0.10 -3.01
CA TYR A 29 -5.97 -1.26 -2.47
C TYR A 29 -5.13 -2.22 -3.30
N GLN A 30 -5.20 -2.12 -4.62
CA GLN A 30 -4.41 -2.95 -5.52
C GLN A 30 -2.91 -2.69 -5.33
N LEU A 31 -2.53 -1.40 -5.23
CA LEU A 31 -1.13 -1.01 -5.02
C LEU A 31 -0.59 -1.52 -3.69
N ALA A 32 -1.37 -1.40 -2.59
CA ALA A 32 -0.95 -1.85 -1.27
C ALA A 32 -0.90 -3.38 -1.15
N SER A 33 -1.76 -4.09 -1.89
CA SER A 33 -1.86 -5.54 -1.83
C SER A 33 -0.95 -6.27 -2.83
N ASP A 34 -0.22 -5.54 -3.68
CA ASP A 34 0.64 -6.13 -4.68
C ASP A 34 1.65 -7.10 -4.04
N PRO A 35 1.67 -8.39 -4.46
CA PRO A 35 2.58 -9.39 -3.90
C PRO A 35 4.07 -9.09 -4.17
N HIS A 36 4.36 -8.23 -5.14
CA HIS A 36 5.73 -7.82 -5.49
C HIS A 36 6.23 -6.60 -4.71
N LEU A 37 5.47 -6.08 -3.74
CA LEU A 37 5.97 -5.05 -2.84
C LEU A 37 7.05 -5.63 -1.92
N ASN A 38 8.20 -4.99 -1.91
CA ASN A 38 9.27 -5.32 -0.98
C ASN A 38 8.79 -5.14 0.47
N GLY A 39 9.16 -6.06 1.36
CA GLY A 39 8.85 -5.97 2.78
C GLY A 39 7.40 -6.28 3.17
N LYS A 40 6.52 -6.59 2.22
CA LYS A 40 5.13 -6.91 2.49
C LYS A 40 5.00 -8.16 3.36
N GLY A 41 4.34 -8.03 4.52
CA GLY A 41 4.09 -9.14 5.44
C GLY A 41 5.35 -9.73 6.09
N LYS A 42 6.46 -8.98 6.09
CA LYS A 42 7.73 -9.44 6.66
C LYS A 42 8.13 -8.60 7.85
N ASP A 43 8.44 -9.26 8.94
CA ASP A 43 8.96 -8.62 10.15
C ASP A 43 10.26 -7.85 9.87
N GLY A 44 10.36 -6.64 10.40
CA GLY A 44 11.53 -5.78 10.29
C GLY A 44 11.73 -5.09 8.93
N GLU A 45 10.89 -5.36 7.93
CA GLU A 45 10.98 -4.75 6.59
C GLU A 45 9.90 -3.68 6.34
N CYS A 46 9.40 -3.06 7.42
CA CYS A 46 8.36 -2.02 7.34
C CYS A 46 8.79 -0.81 6.50
N MET A 47 10.08 -0.45 6.55
CA MET A 47 10.65 0.64 5.77
C MET A 47 10.66 0.32 4.28
N ASP A 48 11.09 -0.89 3.90
CA ASP A 48 11.17 -1.29 2.49
C ASP A 48 9.79 -1.30 1.85
N TYR A 49 8.78 -1.78 2.58
CA TYR A 49 7.39 -1.73 2.14
C TYR A 49 6.89 -0.28 2.00
N ALA A 50 7.12 0.55 3.01
CA ALA A 50 6.63 1.92 3.05
C ALA A 50 7.23 2.77 1.90
N LEU A 51 8.53 2.62 1.63
CA LEU A 51 9.21 3.29 0.52
C LEU A 51 8.69 2.80 -0.84
N ALA A 52 8.59 1.48 -1.03
CA ALA A 52 8.13 0.90 -2.28
C ALA A 52 6.68 1.29 -2.59
N LEU A 53 5.79 1.26 -1.58
CA LEU A 53 4.40 1.67 -1.73
C LEU A 53 4.29 3.17 -2.00
N SER A 54 5.01 4.02 -1.26
CA SER A 54 4.99 5.47 -1.47
C SER A 54 5.41 5.85 -2.89
N SER A 55 6.45 5.19 -3.43
CA SER A 55 6.89 5.39 -4.80
C SER A 55 5.80 5.02 -5.81
N ARG A 56 5.09 3.91 -5.60
CA ARG A 56 3.99 3.47 -6.48
C ARG A 56 2.79 4.40 -6.41
N LEU A 57 2.39 4.81 -5.21
CA LEU A 57 1.32 5.79 -5.02
C LEU A 57 1.64 7.10 -5.75
N ALA A 58 2.86 7.61 -5.59
CA ALA A 58 3.33 8.83 -6.25
C ALA A 58 3.29 8.73 -7.78
N ALA A 59 3.65 7.57 -8.35
CA ALA A 59 3.55 7.32 -9.80
C ALA A 59 2.11 7.40 -10.32
N HIS A 60 1.11 7.30 -9.44
CA HIS A 60 -0.31 7.47 -9.76
C HIS A 60 -0.89 8.81 -9.26
N GLY A 61 -0.02 9.78 -8.89
CA GLY A 61 -0.44 11.10 -8.40
C GLY A 61 -1.04 11.08 -6.98
N ILE A 62 -0.85 10.00 -6.23
CA ILE A 62 -1.30 9.89 -4.83
C ILE A 62 -0.10 10.18 -3.94
N HIS A 63 -0.10 11.33 -3.28
CA HIS A 63 0.99 11.76 -2.43
C HIS A 63 0.73 11.39 -0.97
N GLY A 64 1.77 10.89 -0.32
CA GLY A 64 1.72 10.47 1.06
C GLY A 64 2.95 10.90 1.83
N ARG A 65 2.95 10.57 3.10
CA ARG A 65 4.09 10.75 4.01
C ARG A 65 4.32 9.49 4.82
N LEU A 66 5.56 9.26 5.18
CA LEU A 66 5.94 8.19 6.09
C LEU A 66 5.81 8.69 7.53
N ILE A 67 5.15 7.91 8.36
CA ILE A 67 5.00 8.18 9.78
C ILE A 67 5.81 7.15 10.56
N PHE A 68 6.82 7.63 11.28
CA PHE A 68 7.69 6.80 12.12
C PHE A 68 7.28 6.93 13.56
N TYR A 69 7.21 5.81 14.27
CA TYR A 69 6.99 5.81 15.70
C TYR A 69 7.81 4.74 16.40
N ARG A 70 8.09 4.99 17.69
CA ARG A 70 8.63 3.99 18.62
C ARG A 70 7.53 3.61 19.58
N TRP A 71 7.56 2.38 20.01
CA TRP A 71 6.63 1.89 21.02
C TRP A 71 7.40 1.15 22.12
N HIS A 72 6.87 1.18 23.34
CA HIS A 72 7.40 0.52 24.52
C HIS A 72 6.25 -0.08 25.33
N ILE A 73 6.39 -1.34 25.74
CA ILE A 73 5.42 -1.99 26.60
C ILE A 73 5.75 -1.65 28.04
N ARG A 74 4.84 -0.95 28.73
CA ARG A 74 5.03 -0.52 30.11
C ARG A 74 5.37 -1.67 31.03
N GLY A 75 6.41 -1.47 31.86
CA GLY A 75 6.85 -2.46 32.85
C GLY A 75 7.63 -3.62 32.27
N THR A 76 8.08 -3.52 31.03
CA THR A 76 8.95 -4.51 30.37
C THR A 76 10.14 -3.83 29.70
N GLU A 77 11.13 -4.61 29.29
CA GLU A 77 12.23 -4.17 28.42
C GLU A 77 11.87 -4.28 26.91
N THR A 78 10.59 -4.54 26.60
CA THR A 78 10.16 -4.75 25.22
C THR A 78 9.81 -3.42 24.57
N ASP A 79 10.54 -3.07 23.53
CA ASP A 79 10.33 -1.91 22.70
C ASP A 79 10.49 -2.24 21.21
N GLY A 80 10.16 -1.30 20.36
CA GLY A 80 10.34 -1.41 18.93
C GLY A 80 10.08 -0.09 18.21
N SER A 81 10.26 -0.14 16.91
CA SER A 81 9.92 0.97 16.02
C SER A 81 9.19 0.45 14.80
N HIS A 82 8.36 1.31 14.23
CA HIS A 82 7.60 0.96 13.04
C HIS A 82 7.40 2.18 12.15
N VAL A 83 7.05 1.93 10.89
CA VAL A 83 6.71 2.96 9.93
C VAL A 83 5.45 2.55 9.17
N PHE A 84 4.58 3.51 8.92
CA PHE A 84 3.44 3.35 8.05
C PHE A 84 3.32 4.48 7.03
N VAL A 85 2.52 4.26 5.99
CA VAL A 85 2.22 5.26 4.97
C VAL A 85 0.87 5.90 5.26
N LEU A 86 0.86 7.23 5.39
CA LEU A 86 -0.35 8.04 5.45
C LEU A 86 -0.45 8.80 4.13
N TYR A 87 -1.56 8.66 3.41
CA TYR A 87 -1.76 9.32 2.11
C TYR A 87 -3.19 9.83 1.95
N ARG A 88 -3.36 10.77 1.01
CA ARG A 88 -4.65 11.40 0.72
C ARG A 88 -5.07 11.12 -0.71
N LEU A 89 -6.33 10.74 -0.89
CA LEU A 89 -6.94 10.57 -2.20
C LEU A 89 -7.50 11.90 -2.74
N PRO A 90 -7.81 11.98 -4.05
CA PRO A 90 -8.38 13.20 -4.67
C PRO A 90 -9.69 13.67 -4.06
N ASP A 91 -10.46 12.81 -3.41
CA ASP A 91 -11.67 13.13 -2.67
C ASP A 91 -11.42 13.72 -1.28
N ASN A 92 -10.14 14.02 -0.94
CA ASN A 92 -9.64 14.46 0.35
C ASN A 92 -9.75 13.43 1.49
N SER A 93 -10.15 12.21 1.22
CA SER A 93 -10.10 11.16 2.24
C SER A 93 -8.64 10.76 2.53
N GLU A 94 -8.33 10.58 3.81
CA GLU A 94 -7.02 10.10 4.26
C GLU A 94 -7.06 8.60 4.56
N TRP A 95 -5.95 7.96 4.27
CA TRP A 95 -5.79 6.50 4.38
C TRP A 95 -4.43 6.15 4.94
N ILE A 96 -4.39 5.06 5.71
CA ILE A 96 -3.16 4.50 6.27
C ILE A 96 -3.01 3.03 5.87
N VAL A 97 -1.76 2.61 5.80
CA VAL A 97 -1.39 1.23 5.50
C VAL A 97 0.03 0.94 5.97
N ASP A 98 0.29 -0.28 6.41
CA ASP A 98 1.62 -0.77 6.76
C ASP A 98 1.89 -2.15 6.13
N ASN A 99 3.09 -2.69 6.37
CA ASN A 99 3.51 -3.96 5.81
C ASN A 99 2.86 -5.18 6.49
N GLU A 100 2.50 -5.07 7.75
CA GLU A 100 1.91 -6.18 8.52
C GLU A 100 0.45 -6.41 8.10
N ILE A 101 -0.28 -5.30 7.88
CA ILE A 101 -1.66 -5.34 7.42
C ILE A 101 -1.77 -4.51 6.13
N PRO A 102 -1.37 -5.07 4.98
CA PRO A 102 -1.30 -4.35 3.71
C PRO A 102 -2.69 -4.11 3.09
N HIS A 103 -3.65 -3.73 3.93
CA HIS A 103 -5.00 -3.32 3.56
C HIS A 103 -5.23 -1.89 4.00
N PRO A 104 -5.39 -0.95 3.05
CA PRO A 104 -5.66 0.44 3.37
C PRO A 104 -6.85 0.60 4.31
N ARG A 105 -6.68 1.42 5.34
CA ARG A 105 -7.73 1.78 6.31
C ARG A 105 -8.01 3.27 6.21
N LYS A 106 -9.29 3.62 6.12
CA LYS A 106 -9.69 5.03 6.08
C LYS A 106 -9.48 5.65 7.46
N VAL A 107 -8.86 6.81 7.46
CA VAL A 107 -8.64 7.60 8.66
C VAL A 107 -9.93 8.32 9.05
N PRO A 108 -10.39 8.21 10.32
CA PRO A 108 -11.47 9.05 10.82
C PRO A 108 -11.12 10.53 10.75
N THR A 109 -12.10 11.40 10.50
CA THR A 109 -11.88 12.84 10.24
C THR A 109 -11.14 13.55 11.37
N ASP A 110 -11.35 13.12 12.63
CA ASP A 110 -10.77 13.77 13.82
C ASP A 110 -9.66 12.94 14.47
N ALA A 111 -9.11 11.95 13.75
CA ALA A 111 -8.09 11.08 14.31
C ALA A 111 -6.77 11.82 14.51
N SER A 112 -6.22 11.72 15.72
CA SER A 112 -4.84 12.12 16.01
C SER A 112 -3.84 11.10 15.43
N LEU A 113 -2.56 11.48 15.32
CA LEU A 113 -1.52 10.54 14.90
C LEU A 113 -1.41 9.34 15.85
N MET A 114 -1.70 9.51 17.13
CA MET A 114 -1.74 8.42 18.10
C MET A 114 -2.88 7.44 17.81
N ASP A 115 -4.06 7.95 17.42
CA ASP A 115 -5.19 7.10 17.04
C ASP A 115 -4.83 6.25 15.81
N LEU A 116 -4.02 6.80 14.87
CA LEU A 116 -3.56 6.05 13.70
C LEU A 116 -2.64 4.89 14.08
N VAL A 117 -1.73 5.10 15.03
CA VAL A 117 -0.86 4.04 15.53
C VAL A 117 -1.70 2.93 16.17
N PHE A 118 -2.69 3.26 16.99
CA PHE A 118 -3.60 2.28 17.59
C PHE A 118 -4.47 1.57 16.54
N LEU A 119 -4.87 2.28 15.50
CA LEU A 119 -5.66 1.70 14.41
C LEU A 119 -4.88 0.62 13.65
N LEU A 120 -3.56 0.81 13.45
CA LEU A 120 -2.69 -0.13 12.75
C LEU A 120 -2.24 -1.29 13.65
N SER A 121 -1.84 -0.98 14.87
CA SER A 121 -1.22 -1.96 15.76
C SER A 121 -2.15 -3.09 16.18
N ASN A 122 -3.46 -2.96 15.96
CA ASN A 122 -4.50 -3.91 16.42
C ASN A 122 -4.28 -4.35 17.89
N THR A 123 -3.48 -3.60 18.64
CA THR A 123 -3.13 -3.87 20.03
C THR A 123 -4.32 -3.55 20.90
N LYS A 124 -5.22 -4.52 20.96
CA LYS A 124 -6.14 -4.59 22.09
C LYS A 124 -5.28 -4.79 23.34
N ALA A 125 -5.02 -3.67 24.05
CA ALA A 125 -4.81 -3.69 25.49
C ALA A 125 -3.46 -4.10 26.08
N ALA A 126 -2.33 -3.97 25.42
CA ALA A 126 -1.11 -3.78 26.20
C ALA A 126 -0.96 -2.27 26.50
N PRO A 127 -0.63 -1.85 27.73
CA PRO A 127 -0.32 -0.46 28.02
C PRO A 127 0.99 -0.10 27.28
N VAL A 128 0.85 0.45 26.09
CA VAL A 128 1.96 0.81 25.21
C VAL A 128 2.15 2.31 25.29
N ASP A 129 3.37 2.74 25.59
CA ASP A 129 3.77 4.12 25.37
C ASP A 129 4.28 4.27 23.95
N VAL A 130 3.80 5.27 23.24
CA VAL A 130 4.17 5.54 21.85
C VAL A 130 4.78 6.92 21.73
N GLU A 131 5.92 7.00 21.10
CA GLU A 131 6.61 8.24 20.78
C GLU A 131 6.70 8.41 19.26
N LEU A 132 6.19 9.53 18.77
CA LEU A 132 6.34 9.90 17.35
C LEU A 132 7.73 10.49 17.14
N GLN A 133 8.48 9.96 16.20
CA GLN A 133 9.79 10.49 15.85
C GLN A 133 9.66 11.76 15.01
N ASN A 134 9.75 12.91 15.64
CA ASN A 134 9.53 14.23 15.04
C ASN A 134 10.57 14.65 13.98
N GLY A 135 11.64 13.92 13.78
CA GLY A 135 12.72 14.28 12.84
C GLY A 135 12.55 13.76 11.41
N LEU A 136 11.73 12.75 11.20
CA LEU A 136 11.56 12.08 9.89
C LEU A 136 10.16 12.30 9.30
N ASN A 137 9.32 13.06 9.94
CA ASN A 137 7.93 13.33 9.51
C ASN A 137 7.84 14.19 8.23
N HIS A 138 8.96 14.56 7.61
CA HIS A 138 9.03 15.43 6.45
C HIS A 138 9.65 14.80 5.21
N LEU A 139 9.71 13.47 5.12
CA LEU A 139 9.96 12.86 3.82
C LEU A 139 8.67 12.96 2.98
N SER A 140 8.35 14.19 2.59
CA SER A 140 7.40 14.44 1.50
C SER A 140 8.11 14.01 0.23
N PHE A 141 7.69 12.90 -0.34
CA PHE A 141 8.12 12.53 -1.68
C PHE A 141 7.30 13.37 -2.67
N PHE A 142 8.00 14.25 -3.37
CA PHE A 142 7.48 15.05 -4.50
C PHE A 142 7.34 14.20 -5.73
#